data_d56bc304ac2a23d710be7b5cf27aa24e
#
_entry.id   d56bc304ac2a23d710be7b5cf27aa24e
#
_cell.length_a   1.000
_cell.length_b   1.000
_cell.length_c   1.000
_cell.angle_alpha   90.00
_cell.angle_beta   90.00
_cell.angle_gamma   90.00
#
_symmetry.space_group_name_H-M   'P 1'
#
loop_
_entity.id
_entity.type
_entity.pdbx_description
1 polymer ?
#
loop_
_entity_poly.entity_id
_entity_poly.type
_entity_poly.pdbx_seq_one_letter_code
_entity_poly.pdbx_strand_id
1 'polypeptide(L)'
;SRLARRGSGSATRSIFGGAVIWHRGHDDASSFAEPLAIQPSLPLRMLVVTVSAEKKAVSSRKGMANTVATSPYYDAWVASNESLIEPMITALAEDDLALIGKLTELSSMRMHAAIMAEEPPFTYFLPETLRAWQLVQEQRALGIPAFATMDAGPNVKILTTEPYVDILLTALRPVFGDRILSTRLGPDASIITKEQFDDTKSAIASQG
;
A
#
# COMPACT_ATOMS: atom_id res chain seq x y z
N SER A 1 -10.77 15.43 0.00
CA SER A 1 -10.46 14.12 0.60
C SER A 1 -11.64 13.56 1.42
N ARG A 2 -12.37 14.38 2.21
CA ARG A 2 -13.51 13.97 3.06
C ARG A 2 -14.63 13.26 2.28
N LEU A 3 -15.02 13.78 1.12
CA LEU A 3 -16.04 13.14 0.27
C LEU A 3 -15.57 11.79 -0.26
N ALA A 4 -14.32 11.71 -0.75
CA ALA A 4 -13.73 10.46 -1.23
C ALA A 4 -13.67 9.37 -0.14
N ARG A 5 -13.40 9.75 1.12
CA ARG A 5 -13.40 8.87 2.28
C ARG A 5 -14.71 8.12 2.49
N ARG A 6 -15.84 8.74 2.18
CA ARG A 6 -17.17 8.10 2.31
C ARG A 6 -17.36 6.94 1.34
N GLY A 7 -16.68 6.97 0.18
CA GLY A 7 -16.66 5.85 -0.75
C GLY A 7 -15.69 4.75 -0.33
N SER A 8 -14.46 5.13 0.00
CA SER A 8 -13.40 4.22 0.47
C SER A 8 -12.42 4.99 1.36
N GLY A 9 -12.00 4.39 2.47
CA GLY A 9 -11.00 5.00 3.36
C GLY A 9 -9.70 5.34 2.62
N SER A 10 -9.17 4.44 1.79
CA SER A 10 -7.94 4.68 1.02
C SER A 10 -8.10 5.80 -0.01
N ALA A 11 -9.30 5.98 -0.60
CA ALA A 11 -9.57 7.03 -1.58
C ALA A 11 -9.36 8.46 -1.02
N THR A 12 -9.42 8.62 0.30
CA THR A 12 -9.09 9.88 1.00
C THR A 12 -7.75 10.44 0.55
N ARG A 13 -6.74 9.59 0.37
CA ARG A 13 -5.37 9.96 -0.04
C ARG A 13 -5.20 9.97 -1.55
N SER A 14 -5.90 9.11 -2.28
CA SER A 14 -5.68 8.86 -3.71
C SER A 14 -6.11 10.02 -4.63
N ILE A 15 -6.70 11.08 -4.10
CA ILE A 15 -6.99 12.30 -4.85
C ILE A 15 -5.81 13.26 -4.92
N PHE A 16 -4.77 13.02 -4.12
CA PHE A 16 -3.53 13.78 -4.10
C PHE A 16 -2.39 12.98 -4.69
N GLY A 17 -1.47 13.65 -5.37
CA GLY A 17 -0.21 13.09 -5.84
C GLY A 17 0.84 13.03 -4.74
N GLY A 18 1.90 12.27 -4.99
CA GLY A 18 3.04 12.19 -4.09
C GLY A 18 2.74 11.52 -2.74
N ALA A 19 3.48 11.95 -1.73
CA ALA A 19 3.33 11.49 -0.35
C ALA A 19 2.23 12.28 0.37
N VAL A 20 1.32 11.57 1.02
CA VAL A 20 0.08 12.13 1.60
C VAL A 20 -0.09 11.64 3.02
N ILE A 21 -0.41 12.55 3.94
CA ILE A 21 -0.82 12.22 5.29
C ILE A 21 -2.34 12.19 5.41
N TRP A 22 -2.87 11.21 6.14
CA TRP A 22 -4.27 11.16 6.52
C TRP A 22 -4.41 11.32 8.02
N HIS A 23 -4.99 12.45 8.43
CA HIS A 23 -5.31 12.72 9.83
C HIS A 23 -6.51 11.90 10.27
N ARG A 24 -6.34 11.16 11.37
CA ARG A 24 -7.41 10.35 11.97
C ARG A 24 -8.65 11.18 12.29
N GLY A 25 -8.43 12.35 12.94
CA GLY A 25 -9.50 13.22 13.40
C GLY A 25 -10.36 12.61 14.52
N HIS A 26 -11.32 13.37 14.99
CA HIS A 26 -12.30 12.96 16.00
C HIS A 26 -13.72 12.93 15.43
N ASP A 27 -13.93 13.54 14.28
CA ASP A 27 -15.21 13.67 13.58
C ASP A 27 -15.03 13.67 12.06
N ASP A 28 -16.14 13.83 11.32
CA ASP A 28 -16.11 13.90 9.86
C ASP A 28 -15.32 15.12 9.33
N ALA A 29 -15.28 16.21 10.06
CA ALA A 29 -14.59 17.42 9.61
C ALA A 29 -13.09 17.31 9.76
N SER A 30 -12.62 16.76 10.86
CA SER A 30 -11.19 16.64 11.22
C SER A 30 -10.49 15.42 10.64
N SER A 31 -11.24 14.42 10.13
CA SER A 31 -10.66 13.26 9.44
C SER A 31 -10.54 13.51 7.94
N PHE A 32 -9.36 13.96 7.49
CA PHE A 32 -9.06 14.27 6.10
C PHE A 32 -7.61 13.96 5.76
N ALA A 33 -7.30 13.94 4.47
CA ALA A 33 -5.92 13.81 4.00
C ALA A 33 -5.48 15.08 3.28
N GLU A 34 -4.18 15.32 3.31
CA GLU A 34 -3.49 16.40 2.61
C GLU A 34 -2.09 15.96 2.15
N PRO A 35 -1.52 16.57 1.11
CA PRO A 35 -0.15 16.32 0.71
C PRO A 35 0.82 16.69 1.84
N LEU A 36 1.91 15.95 1.99
CA LEU A 36 3.01 16.36 2.85
C LEU A 36 3.67 17.62 2.28
N ALA A 37 4.04 18.53 3.17
CA ALA A 37 4.74 19.77 2.79
C ALA A 37 6.10 19.49 2.13
N ILE A 38 6.79 18.43 2.55
CA ILE A 38 8.04 17.95 1.98
C ILE A 38 7.75 16.62 1.27
N GLN A 39 8.06 16.58 -0.03
CA GLN A 39 7.92 15.39 -0.86
C GLN A 39 9.28 14.71 -1.00
N PRO A 40 9.36 13.36 -1.00
CA PRO A 40 10.61 12.67 -1.24
C PRO A 40 11.13 12.94 -2.66
N SER A 41 12.45 13.10 -2.80
CA SER A 41 13.11 13.23 -4.11
C SER A 41 13.52 11.87 -4.69
N LEU A 42 13.46 10.81 -3.90
CA LEU A 42 13.70 9.43 -4.32
C LEU A 42 12.78 9.03 -5.49
N PRO A 43 13.33 8.39 -6.54
CA PRO A 43 12.53 7.84 -7.63
C PRO A 43 11.78 6.57 -7.17
N LEU A 44 10.86 6.74 -6.22
CA LEU A 44 10.10 5.65 -5.60
C LEU A 44 9.29 4.87 -6.64
N ARG A 45 9.37 3.56 -6.54
CA ARG A 45 8.62 2.61 -7.36
C ARG A 45 7.88 1.62 -6.48
N MET A 46 6.75 1.17 -6.98
CA MET A 46 5.99 0.10 -6.33
C MET A 46 5.68 -0.98 -7.34
N LEU A 47 6.13 -2.21 -7.06
CA LEU A 47 5.77 -3.38 -7.84
C LEU A 47 4.57 -4.03 -7.16
N VAL A 48 3.45 -4.10 -7.88
CA VAL A 48 2.22 -4.73 -7.39
C VAL A 48 2.18 -6.16 -7.91
N VAL A 49 2.35 -7.13 -7.02
CA VAL A 49 2.23 -8.56 -7.31
C VAL A 49 0.79 -8.98 -7.09
N THR A 50 0.09 -9.30 -8.16
CA THR A 50 -1.28 -9.84 -8.09
C THR A 50 -1.23 -11.31 -7.76
N VAL A 51 -1.43 -11.63 -6.49
CA VAL A 51 -1.51 -13.01 -5.99
C VAL A 51 -2.84 -13.64 -6.39
N SER A 52 -3.93 -12.91 -6.21
CA SER A 52 -5.26 -13.34 -6.62
C SER A 52 -6.04 -12.17 -7.22
N ALA A 53 -6.69 -12.41 -8.36
CA ALA A 53 -7.66 -11.50 -8.97
C ALA A 53 -9.10 -11.81 -8.54
N GLU A 54 -9.32 -12.86 -7.76
CA GLU A 54 -10.64 -13.26 -7.30
C GLU A 54 -11.22 -12.28 -6.30
N LYS A 55 -12.54 -12.23 -6.24
CA LYS A 55 -13.24 -11.44 -5.22
C LYS A 55 -12.93 -12.00 -3.84
N LYS A 56 -12.45 -11.15 -2.94
CA LYS A 56 -12.13 -11.52 -1.55
C LYS A 56 -13.37 -12.10 -0.86
N ALA A 57 -13.19 -13.20 -0.14
CA ALA A 57 -14.24 -13.79 0.70
C ALA A 57 -14.71 -12.81 1.79
N VAL A 58 -13.79 -12.05 2.36
CA VAL A 58 -14.08 -10.99 3.34
C VAL A 58 -13.64 -9.64 2.74
N SER A 59 -14.59 -8.72 2.59
CA SER A 59 -14.27 -7.37 2.13
C SER A 59 -13.43 -6.64 3.18
N SER A 60 -12.58 -5.69 2.74
CA SER A 60 -11.75 -4.89 3.66
C SER A 60 -12.58 -4.17 4.71
N ARG A 61 -13.77 -3.66 4.34
CA ARG A 61 -14.68 -2.99 5.28
C ARG A 61 -15.20 -3.95 6.36
N LYS A 62 -15.61 -5.16 5.95
CA LYS A 62 -16.12 -6.17 6.89
C LYS A 62 -15.01 -6.67 7.82
N GLY A 63 -13.83 -6.99 7.26
CA GLY A 63 -12.67 -7.41 8.05
C GLY A 63 -12.29 -6.34 9.08
N MET A 64 -12.10 -5.09 8.66
CA MET A 64 -11.76 -4.01 9.59
C MET A 64 -12.83 -3.78 10.67
N ALA A 65 -14.11 -3.84 10.32
CA ALA A 65 -15.19 -3.71 11.32
C ALA A 65 -15.14 -4.83 12.36
N ASN A 66 -14.85 -6.06 11.94
CA ASN A 66 -14.70 -7.20 12.84
C ASN A 66 -13.44 -7.10 13.70
N THR A 67 -12.32 -6.67 13.12
CA THR A 67 -11.07 -6.41 13.86
C THR A 67 -11.28 -5.39 14.97
N VAL A 68 -11.99 -4.28 14.68
CA VAL A 68 -12.36 -3.26 15.69
C VAL A 68 -13.19 -3.88 16.82
N ALA A 69 -14.14 -4.75 16.48
CA ALA A 69 -15.09 -5.29 17.45
C ALA A 69 -14.52 -6.42 18.33
N THR A 70 -13.56 -7.20 17.80
CA THR A 70 -13.20 -8.48 18.42
C THR A 70 -11.70 -8.70 18.64
N SER A 71 -10.81 -7.97 17.92
CA SER A 71 -9.37 -8.19 18.07
C SER A 71 -8.83 -7.58 19.36
N PRO A 72 -8.19 -8.36 20.24
CA PRO A 72 -7.57 -7.85 21.46
C PRO A 72 -6.35 -6.95 21.19
N TYR A 73 -5.85 -6.92 19.95
CA TYR A 73 -4.69 -6.13 19.55
C TYR A 73 -5.04 -4.85 18.79
N TYR A 74 -6.35 -4.55 18.61
CA TYR A 74 -6.76 -3.38 17.82
C TYR A 74 -6.23 -2.06 18.41
N ASP A 75 -6.43 -1.81 19.71
CA ASP A 75 -6.00 -0.56 20.34
C ASP A 75 -4.47 -0.42 20.34
N ALA A 76 -3.75 -1.50 20.59
CA ALA A 76 -2.29 -1.53 20.53
C ALA A 76 -1.79 -1.23 19.11
N TRP A 77 -2.43 -1.79 18.09
CA TRP A 77 -2.11 -1.49 16.69
C TRP A 77 -2.34 -0.01 16.37
N VAL A 78 -3.50 0.56 16.74
CA VAL A 78 -3.81 1.98 16.52
C VAL A 78 -2.77 2.88 17.18
N ALA A 79 -2.48 2.66 18.47
CA ALA A 79 -1.48 3.44 19.21
C ALA A 79 -0.08 3.32 18.58
N SER A 80 0.30 2.11 18.14
CA SER A 80 1.60 1.88 17.51
C SER A 80 1.74 2.54 16.14
N ASN A 81 0.65 2.73 15.39
CA ASN A 81 0.67 3.42 14.11
C ASN A 81 0.92 4.94 14.27
N GLU A 82 0.35 5.56 15.28
CA GLU A 82 0.60 6.97 15.57
C GLU A 82 2.10 7.24 15.79
N SER A 83 2.81 6.32 16.44
CA SER A 83 4.26 6.43 16.67
C SER A 83 5.13 6.27 15.41
N LEU A 84 4.57 5.81 14.28
CA LEU A 84 5.29 5.65 13.02
C LEU A 84 5.22 6.90 12.13
N ILE A 85 4.32 7.85 12.40
CA ILE A 85 4.04 8.99 11.51
C ILE A 85 5.24 9.93 11.45
N GLU A 86 5.71 10.45 12.59
CA GLU A 86 6.84 11.37 12.62
C GLU A 86 8.13 10.77 12.06
N PRO A 87 8.54 9.53 12.44
CA PRO A 87 9.67 8.87 11.81
C PRO A 87 9.51 8.70 10.29
N MET A 88 8.30 8.43 9.79
CA MET A 88 8.05 8.31 8.36
C MET A 88 8.19 9.66 7.65
N ILE A 89 7.67 10.75 8.23
CA ILE A 89 7.81 12.10 7.68
C ILE A 89 9.29 12.48 7.59
N THR A 90 10.06 12.22 8.64
CA THR A 90 11.50 12.47 8.67
C THR A 90 12.22 11.65 7.60
N ALA A 91 11.94 10.35 7.52
CA ALA A 91 12.56 9.47 6.53
C ALA A 91 12.26 9.90 5.08
N LEU A 92 11.03 10.37 4.81
CA LEU A 92 10.66 10.91 3.50
C LEU A 92 11.39 12.22 3.18
N ALA A 93 11.57 13.09 4.19
CA ALA A 93 12.28 14.35 4.02
C ALA A 93 13.79 14.18 3.80
N GLU A 94 14.37 13.12 4.39
CA GLU A 94 15.79 12.79 4.31
C GLU A 94 16.11 11.80 3.17
N ASP A 95 15.10 11.37 2.41
CA ASP A 95 15.24 10.36 1.36
C ASP A 95 15.84 9.02 1.88
N ASP A 96 15.57 8.67 3.14
CA ASP A 96 16.02 7.41 3.76
C ASP A 96 15.12 6.24 3.35
N LEU A 97 15.42 5.64 2.19
CA LEU A 97 14.67 4.50 1.66
C LEU A 97 14.63 3.31 2.63
N ALA A 98 15.70 3.08 3.39
CA ALA A 98 15.78 1.95 4.32
C ALA A 98 14.79 2.12 5.48
N LEU A 99 14.71 3.32 6.04
CA LEU A 99 13.78 3.63 7.11
C LEU A 99 12.33 3.69 6.59
N ILE A 100 12.09 4.33 5.43
CA ILE A 100 10.76 4.32 4.76
C ILE A 100 10.25 2.89 4.59
N GLY A 101 11.10 2.02 4.04
CA GLY A 101 10.75 0.62 3.79
C GLY A 101 10.49 -0.16 5.08
N LYS A 102 11.35 -0.03 6.08
CA LYS A 102 11.17 -0.66 7.39
C LYS A 102 9.86 -0.25 8.06
N LEU A 103 9.55 1.04 8.08
CA LEU A 103 8.30 1.55 8.67
C LEU A 103 7.07 1.08 7.90
N THR A 104 7.17 1.00 6.57
CA THR A 104 6.11 0.50 5.69
C THR A 104 5.79 -0.97 5.99
N GLU A 105 6.80 -1.85 6.06
CA GLU A 105 6.62 -3.26 6.42
C GLU A 105 6.05 -3.41 7.83
N LEU A 106 6.60 -2.68 8.79
CA LEU A 106 6.17 -2.74 10.19
C LEU A 106 4.70 -2.36 10.35
N SER A 107 4.25 -1.28 9.71
CA SER A 107 2.85 -0.84 9.73
C SER A 107 1.93 -1.91 9.14
N SER A 108 2.29 -2.48 7.98
CA SER A 108 1.53 -3.53 7.33
C SER A 108 1.40 -4.78 8.21
N MET A 109 2.51 -5.28 8.76
CA MET A 109 2.52 -6.49 9.55
C MET A 109 1.77 -6.33 10.89
N ARG A 110 1.82 -5.15 11.51
CA ARG A 110 1.02 -4.86 12.71
C ARG A 110 -0.48 -4.88 12.43
N MET A 111 -0.92 -4.33 11.29
CA MET A 111 -2.30 -4.43 10.84
C MET A 111 -2.73 -5.88 10.67
N HIS A 112 -1.95 -6.69 9.97
CA HIS A 112 -2.28 -8.10 9.74
C HIS A 112 -2.27 -8.92 11.03
N ALA A 113 -1.38 -8.63 11.98
CA ALA A 113 -1.40 -9.28 13.30
C ALA A 113 -2.71 -8.99 14.06
N ALA A 114 -3.19 -7.75 14.01
CA ALA A 114 -4.49 -7.40 14.61
C ALA A 114 -5.65 -8.12 13.91
N ILE A 115 -5.64 -8.21 12.57
CA ILE A 115 -6.65 -8.93 11.80
C ILE A 115 -6.64 -10.43 12.12
N MET A 116 -5.47 -11.05 12.19
CA MET A 116 -5.34 -12.50 12.44
C MET A 116 -5.85 -12.92 13.82
N ALA A 117 -5.96 -12.00 14.75
CA ALA A 117 -6.42 -12.23 16.12
C ALA A 117 -7.89 -11.87 16.35
N GLU A 118 -8.66 -11.56 15.29
CA GLU A 118 -10.10 -11.31 15.41
C GLU A 118 -10.91 -12.60 15.63
N GLU A 119 -12.17 -12.48 16.03
CA GLU A 119 -13.09 -13.62 16.19
C GLU A 119 -14.16 -13.64 15.08
N PRO A 120 -14.27 -14.76 14.32
CA PRO A 120 -13.33 -15.89 14.27
C PRO A 120 -11.98 -15.50 13.66
N PRO A 121 -10.87 -16.22 14.00
CA PRO A 121 -9.55 -15.94 13.43
C PRO A 121 -9.55 -15.98 11.90
N PHE A 122 -8.87 -15.02 11.29
CA PHE A 122 -8.88 -14.88 9.84
C PHE A 122 -7.56 -14.29 9.32
N THR A 123 -7.17 -14.62 8.11
CA THR A 123 -6.03 -14.01 7.42
C THR A 123 -6.33 -13.76 5.95
N TYR A 124 -5.75 -12.70 5.40
CA TYR A 124 -5.72 -12.44 3.97
C TYR A 124 -4.55 -13.15 3.27
N PHE A 125 -3.58 -13.66 4.01
CA PHE A 125 -2.39 -14.27 3.43
C PHE A 125 -2.72 -15.60 2.77
N LEU A 126 -2.31 -15.73 1.51
CA LEU A 126 -2.27 -16.97 0.75
C LEU A 126 -0.82 -17.49 0.72
N PRO A 127 -0.59 -18.75 0.35
CA PRO A 127 0.76 -19.29 0.18
C PRO A 127 1.65 -18.41 -0.72
N GLU A 128 1.09 -17.90 -1.81
CA GLU A 128 1.79 -17.04 -2.76
C GLU A 128 2.09 -15.64 -2.17
N THR A 129 1.24 -15.14 -1.24
CA THR A 129 1.53 -13.90 -0.48
C THR A 129 2.80 -14.07 0.34
N LEU A 130 2.91 -15.20 1.06
CA LEU A 130 4.10 -15.52 1.85
C LEU A 130 5.32 -15.75 0.95
N ARG A 131 5.14 -16.40 -0.22
CA ARG A 131 6.24 -16.60 -1.18
C ARG A 131 6.76 -15.27 -1.73
N ALA A 132 5.86 -14.34 -2.08
CA ALA A 132 6.26 -13.00 -2.52
C ALA A 132 7.05 -12.26 -1.41
N TRP A 133 6.59 -12.32 -0.17
CA TRP A 133 7.29 -11.73 0.96
C TRP A 133 8.67 -12.36 1.19
N GLN A 134 8.79 -13.69 1.12
CA GLN A 134 10.08 -14.38 1.22
C GLN A 134 11.06 -13.93 0.13
N LEU A 135 10.61 -13.83 -1.13
CA LEU A 135 11.44 -13.34 -2.23
C LEU A 135 11.96 -11.92 -1.97
N VAL A 136 11.13 -11.04 -1.42
CA VAL A 136 11.56 -9.69 -1.02
C VAL A 136 12.67 -9.75 0.03
N GLN A 137 12.55 -10.63 1.03
CA GLN A 137 13.58 -10.82 2.06
C GLN A 137 14.88 -11.39 1.46
N GLU A 138 14.78 -12.36 0.54
CA GLU A 138 15.90 -12.94 -0.19
C GLU A 138 16.65 -11.85 -0.99
N GLN A 139 15.93 -10.98 -1.70
CA GLN A 139 16.54 -9.88 -2.45
C GLN A 139 17.20 -8.84 -1.52
N ARG A 140 16.56 -8.52 -0.41
CA ARG A 140 17.15 -7.61 0.59
C ARG A 140 18.42 -8.18 1.22
N ALA A 141 18.51 -9.49 1.45
CA ALA A 141 19.72 -10.15 1.92
C ALA A 141 20.88 -10.07 0.90
N LEU A 142 20.58 -9.88 -0.39
CA LEU A 142 21.55 -9.62 -1.46
C LEU A 142 21.89 -8.12 -1.63
N GLY A 143 21.40 -7.27 -0.72
CA GLY A 143 21.66 -5.82 -0.76
C GLY A 143 20.71 -5.03 -1.67
N ILE A 144 19.64 -5.64 -2.21
CA ILE A 144 18.65 -4.96 -3.03
C ILE A 144 17.58 -4.35 -2.11
N PRO A 145 17.41 -3.02 -2.08
CA PRO A 145 16.40 -2.38 -1.23
C PRO A 145 14.98 -2.70 -1.76
N ALA A 146 14.33 -3.62 -1.08
CA ALA A 146 12.98 -4.07 -1.38
C ALA A 146 12.21 -4.29 -0.07
N PHE A 147 10.99 -3.75 0.01
CA PHE A 147 10.17 -3.79 1.23
C PHE A 147 8.74 -4.11 0.88
N ALA A 148 8.19 -5.16 1.51
CA ALA A 148 6.84 -5.62 1.20
C ALA A 148 5.79 -4.94 2.07
N THR A 149 4.67 -4.58 1.46
CA THR A 149 3.48 -4.11 2.19
C THR A 149 2.23 -4.76 1.60
N MET A 150 1.27 -5.05 2.45
CA MET A 150 -0.03 -5.58 2.08
C MET A 150 -1.11 -4.74 2.76
N ASP A 151 -2.12 -4.34 2.01
CA ASP A 151 -3.38 -3.84 2.55
C ASP A 151 -4.33 -5.03 2.84
N ALA A 152 -5.58 -4.76 3.18
CA ALA A 152 -6.57 -5.80 3.48
C ALA A 152 -6.87 -6.66 2.24
N GLY A 153 -5.94 -7.55 1.89
CA GLY A 153 -5.98 -8.47 0.74
C GLY A 153 -4.69 -9.26 0.58
N PRO A 154 -4.69 -10.28 -0.33
CA PRO A 154 -3.56 -11.17 -0.52
C PRO A 154 -2.43 -10.57 -1.39
N ASN A 155 -2.72 -9.49 -2.15
CA ASN A 155 -1.78 -8.94 -3.11
C ASN A 155 -0.65 -8.17 -2.41
N VAL A 156 0.59 -8.41 -2.84
CA VAL A 156 1.78 -7.81 -2.25
C VAL A 156 2.21 -6.59 -3.06
N LYS A 157 2.54 -5.50 -2.39
CA LYS A 157 3.17 -4.33 -2.97
C LYS A 157 4.61 -4.28 -2.47
N ILE A 158 5.55 -4.09 -3.38
CA ILE A 158 6.97 -4.05 -3.07
C ILE A 158 7.48 -2.64 -3.34
N LEU A 159 7.82 -1.94 -2.27
CA LEU A 159 8.43 -0.61 -2.33
C LEU A 159 9.92 -0.74 -2.64
N THR A 160 10.39 0.05 -3.61
CA THR A 160 11.79 0.14 -4.02
C THR A 160 12.04 1.48 -4.73
N THR A 161 13.17 1.62 -5.42
CA THR A 161 13.45 2.75 -6.31
C THR A 161 13.75 2.27 -7.73
N GLU A 162 13.69 3.21 -8.70
CA GLU A 162 13.86 2.93 -10.13
C GLU A 162 15.04 2.02 -10.48
N PRO A 163 16.27 2.22 -9.94
CA PRO A 163 17.43 1.40 -10.31
C PRO A 163 17.30 -0.10 -10.01
N TYR A 164 16.40 -0.48 -9.11
CA TYR A 164 16.25 -1.88 -8.67
C TYR A 164 15.04 -2.60 -9.27
N VAL A 165 14.23 -1.90 -10.06
CA VAL A 165 13.00 -2.46 -10.65
C VAL A 165 13.28 -3.70 -11.47
N ASP A 166 14.22 -3.64 -12.42
CA ASP A 166 14.51 -4.75 -13.33
C ASP A 166 15.10 -5.96 -12.60
N ILE A 167 15.92 -5.73 -11.57
CA ILE A 167 16.47 -6.80 -10.74
C ILE A 167 15.34 -7.53 -10.01
N LEU A 168 14.42 -6.78 -9.40
CA LEU A 168 13.27 -7.34 -8.70
C LEU A 168 12.32 -8.06 -9.66
N LEU A 169 12.05 -7.51 -10.83
CA LEU A 169 11.24 -8.18 -11.85
C LEU A 169 11.87 -9.51 -12.27
N THR A 170 13.19 -9.55 -12.45
CA THR A 170 13.91 -10.77 -12.79
C THR A 170 13.77 -11.84 -11.70
N ALA A 171 13.78 -11.44 -10.42
CA ALA A 171 13.63 -12.37 -9.31
C ALA A 171 12.17 -12.85 -9.13
N LEU A 172 11.18 -12.00 -9.43
CA LEU A 172 9.77 -12.29 -9.18
C LEU A 172 9.06 -13.01 -10.33
N ARG A 173 9.42 -12.70 -11.59
CA ARG A 173 8.78 -13.27 -12.79
C ARG A 173 8.77 -14.80 -12.87
N PRO A 174 9.81 -15.54 -12.43
CA PRO A 174 9.75 -17.02 -12.43
C PRO A 174 8.60 -17.61 -11.62
N VAL A 175 8.11 -16.87 -10.62
CA VAL A 175 7.00 -17.30 -9.74
C VAL A 175 5.68 -16.68 -10.15
N PHE A 176 5.67 -15.39 -10.50
CA PHE A 176 4.44 -14.63 -10.70
C PHE A 176 4.13 -14.28 -12.17
N GLY A 177 5.06 -14.55 -13.09
CA GLY A 177 4.88 -14.26 -14.52
C GLY A 177 4.55 -12.78 -14.76
N ASP A 178 3.53 -12.54 -15.58
CA ASP A 178 3.06 -11.20 -15.95
C ASP A 178 2.11 -10.56 -14.92
N ARG A 179 1.89 -11.21 -13.78
CA ARG A 179 1.04 -10.70 -12.69
C ARG A 179 1.71 -9.61 -11.84
N ILE A 180 2.69 -8.91 -12.41
CA ILE A 180 3.45 -7.86 -11.73
C ILE A 180 3.30 -6.56 -12.50
N LEU A 181 2.70 -5.56 -11.85
CA LEU A 181 2.59 -4.21 -12.37
C LEU A 181 3.60 -3.29 -11.69
N SER A 182 4.45 -2.61 -12.47
CA SER A 182 5.34 -1.57 -11.96
C SER A 182 4.65 -0.21 -12.01
N THR A 183 4.63 0.50 -10.88
CA THR A 183 4.01 1.83 -10.74
C THR A 183 4.98 2.84 -10.15
N ARG A 184 4.64 4.12 -10.27
CA ARG A 184 5.35 5.26 -9.67
C ARG A 184 4.39 6.14 -8.90
N LEU A 185 4.90 7.13 -8.16
CA LEU A 185 4.08 8.15 -7.56
C LEU A 185 3.23 8.84 -8.64
N GLY A 186 1.93 8.90 -8.41
CA GLY A 186 0.98 9.51 -9.33
C GLY A 186 0.89 11.04 -9.13
N PRO A 187 0.33 11.75 -10.10
CA PRO A 187 -0.04 13.15 -9.96
C PRO A 187 -1.33 13.30 -9.14
N ASP A 188 -1.70 14.53 -8.84
CA ASP A 188 -3.01 14.88 -8.31
C ASP A 188 -4.13 14.39 -9.24
N ALA A 189 -5.29 14.10 -8.67
CA ALA A 189 -6.51 13.86 -9.44
C ALA A 189 -6.87 15.14 -10.23
N SER A 190 -7.18 14.98 -11.51
CA SER A 190 -7.55 16.07 -12.40
C SER A 190 -8.87 15.78 -13.10
N ILE A 191 -9.57 16.85 -13.49
CA ILE A 191 -10.74 16.74 -14.36
C ILE A 191 -10.21 16.63 -15.78
N ILE A 192 -10.62 15.56 -16.47
CA ILE A 192 -10.29 15.34 -17.88
C ILE A 192 -11.49 15.69 -18.78
N THR A 193 -11.21 16.08 -20.01
CA THR A 193 -12.25 16.29 -21.03
C THR A 193 -12.81 14.94 -21.50
N LYS A 194 -13.96 14.98 -22.17
CA LYS A 194 -14.54 13.77 -22.78
C LYS A 194 -13.58 13.15 -23.81
N GLU A 195 -12.90 13.96 -24.60
CA GLU A 195 -11.92 13.51 -25.59
C GLU A 195 -10.77 12.76 -24.92
N GLN A 196 -10.14 13.33 -23.87
CA GLN A 196 -9.09 12.67 -23.10
C GLN A 196 -9.56 11.36 -22.46
N PHE A 197 -10.83 11.29 -22.02
CA PHE A 197 -11.39 10.05 -21.48
C PHE A 197 -11.54 8.99 -22.58
N ASP A 198 -12.04 9.34 -23.74
CA ASP A 198 -12.24 8.42 -24.86
C ASP A 198 -10.89 7.89 -25.40
N ASP A 199 -9.87 8.74 -25.46
CA ASP A 199 -8.49 8.35 -25.83
C ASP A 199 -7.89 7.38 -24.83
N THR A 200 -8.02 7.66 -23.53
CA THR A 200 -7.53 6.77 -22.46
C THR A 200 -8.23 5.42 -22.50
N LYS A 201 -9.54 5.40 -22.72
CA LYS A 201 -10.33 4.17 -22.83
C LYS A 201 -9.88 3.33 -24.03
N SER A 202 -9.63 3.97 -25.16
CA SER A 202 -9.12 3.31 -26.37
C SER A 202 -7.74 2.70 -26.19
N ALA A 203 -6.84 3.43 -25.51
CA ALA A 203 -5.51 2.95 -25.18
C ALA A 203 -5.53 1.73 -24.24
N ILE A 204 -6.42 1.71 -23.25
CA ILE A 204 -6.59 0.56 -22.33
C ILE A 204 -7.15 -0.65 -23.11
N ALA A 205 -8.14 -0.45 -23.99
CA ALA A 205 -8.74 -1.52 -24.78
C ALA A 205 -7.77 -2.17 -25.79
N SER A 206 -6.72 -1.46 -26.20
CA SER A 206 -5.69 -1.97 -27.13
C SER A 206 -4.57 -2.78 -26.45
N GLN A 207 -4.54 -2.82 -25.10
CA GLN A 207 -3.53 -3.54 -24.31
C GLN A 207 -4.08 -4.86 -23.70
N GLY A 208 -5.31 -5.21 -23.92
CA GLY A 208 -5.97 -6.45 -23.48
C GLY A 208 -6.33 -7.34 -24.66
#